data_c208c7620136765f821fd2e38f91c7fc
#
_entry.id   c208c7620136765f821fd2e38f91c7fc
#
_cell.length_a   1.000
_cell.length_b   1.000
_cell.length_c   1.000
_cell.angle_alpha   90.00
_cell.angle_beta   90.00
_cell.angle_gamma   90.00
#
_symmetry.space_group_name_H-M   'P 1'
#
loop_
_entity.id
_entity.type
_entity.pdbx_description
1 polymer ?
#
loop_
_entity_poly.entity_id
_entity_poly.type
_entity_poly.pdbx_seq_one_letter_code
_entity_poly.pdbx_strand_id
1 'polypeptide(L)'
;GGENDMYYYSEMWQGWIDIFKSVRQARAEAGKDLWINMTCYVHPSPWWLQYVNSIWLQNSSDIGFADNLEHQPQLEREITYRDGRYYHSLCTRAWQIPQRYLYNHEPIYGTEAKVHYTDEEFEKYLYFNACRGQALNELHLSYTMMNKTKWRILSKVVQWQKSNFDILRN
;
A
#
# COMPACT_ATOMS: atom_id res chain seq x y z
N GLY A 1 23.15 15.36 6.89
CA GLY A 1 24.03 14.27 6.78
C GLY A 1 25.36 14.56 7.44
N GLY A 2 25.80 13.75 8.36
CA GLY A 2 27.11 13.81 8.98
C GLY A 2 28.02 12.73 8.42
N GLU A 3 29.30 12.81 8.73
CA GLU A 3 30.32 11.84 8.32
C GLU A 3 30.00 10.40 8.75
N ASN A 4 29.14 10.22 9.74
CA ASN A 4 28.75 8.93 10.30
C ASN A 4 27.46 8.34 9.70
N ASP A 5 26.80 8.99 8.74
CA ASP A 5 25.50 8.56 8.22
C ASP A 5 25.57 7.16 7.60
N MET A 6 26.65 6.83 6.91
CA MET A 6 26.81 5.53 6.27
C MET A 6 26.90 4.39 7.29
N TYR A 7 27.58 4.58 8.39
CA TYR A 7 27.66 3.59 9.47
C TYR A 7 26.31 3.42 10.15
N TYR A 8 25.64 4.52 10.45
CA TYR A 8 24.31 4.51 11.05
C TYR A 8 23.30 3.76 10.16
N TYR A 9 23.27 4.04 8.86
CA TYR A 9 22.40 3.33 7.92
C TYR A 9 22.74 1.85 7.82
N SER A 10 24.02 1.49 7.82
CA SER A 10 24.43 0.09 7.75
C SER A 10 24.01 -0.68 9.00
N GLU A 11 24.17 -0.10 10.18
CA GLU A 11 23.71 -0.70 11.45
C GLU A 11 22.21 -0.82 11.51
N MET A 12 21.49 0.21 11.08
CA MET A 12 20.03 0.19 11.01
C MET A 12 19.53 -0.91 10.04
N TRP A 13 20.13 -1.04 8.88
CA TRP A 13 19.76 -2.07 7.91
C TRP A 13 20.06 -3.46 8.44
N GLN A 14 21.19 -3.66 9.09
CA GLN A 14 21.52 -4.95 9.71
C GLN A 14 20.51 -5.29 10.81
N GLY A 15 20.11 -4.33 11.63
CA GLY A 15 19.06 -4.51 12.63
C GLY A 15 17.72 -4.95 12.02
N TRP A 16 17.31 -4.34 10.92
CA TRP A 16 16.10 -4.75 10.20
C TRP A 16 16.21 -6.17 9.64
N ILE A 17 17.33 -6.52 9.03
CA ILE A 17 17.60 -7.87 8.51
C ILE A 17 17.50 -8.90 9.62
N ASP A 18 18.09 -8.63 10.76
CA ASP A 18 18.10 -9.55 11.90
C ASP A 18 16.69 -9.74 12.48
N ILE A 19 15.90 -8.67 12.56
CA ILE A 19 14.49 -8.74 12.93
C ILE A 19 13.73 -9.63 11.94
N PHE A 20 13.83 -9.37 10.64
CA PHE A 20 13.11 -10.14 9.62
C PHE A 20 13.47 -11.62 9.64
N LYS A 21 14.76 -11.94 9.78
CA LYS A 21 15.25 -13.33 9.89
C LYS A 21 14.70 -14.01 11.15
N SER A 22 14.76 -13.32 12.28
CA SER A 22 14.29 -13.88 13.57
C SER A 22 12.78 -14.15 13.54
N VAL A 23 12.00 -13.21 13.00
CA VAL A 23 10.54 -13.39 12.89
C VAL A 23 10.20 -14.52 11.93
N ARG A 24 10.90 -14.65 10.79
CA ARG A 24 10.70 -15.77 9.85
C ARG A 24 11.03 -17.10 10.50
N GLN A 25 12.14 -17.19 11.23
CA GLN A 25 12.53 -18.40 11.93
C GLN A 25 11.47 -18.81 12.96
N ALA A 26 11.05 -17.88 13.83
CA ALA A 26 10.04 -18.15 14.86
C ALA A 26 8.70 -18.61 14.25
N ARG A 27 8.30 -18.07 13.09
CA ARG A 27 7.07 -18.48 12.41
C ARG A 27 7.21 -19.83 11.73
N ALA A 28 8.37 -20.15 11.16
CA ALA A 28 8.65 -21.46 10.60
C ALA A 28 8.62 -22.55 11.69
N GLU A 29 9.24 -22.28 12.83
CA GLU A 29 9.20 -23.18 14.00
C GLU A 29 7.78 -23.40 14.51
N ALA A 30 6.92 -22.37 14.44
CA ALA A 30 5.51 -22.47 14.79
C ALA A 30 4.61 -23.10 13.72
N GLY A 31 5.15 -23.46 12.56
CA GLY A 31 4.40 -24.03 11.42
C GLY A 31 3.33 -23.07 10.87
N LYS A 32 3.60 -21.77 10.86
CA LYS A 32 2.64 -20.74 10.42
C LYS A 32 3.19 -19.91 9.29
N ASP A 33 2.33 -19.53 8.36
CA ASP A 33 2.67 -18.56 7.32
C ASP A 33 2.90 -17.16 7.90
N LEU A 34 3.77 -16.41 7.22
CA LEU A 34 4.12 -15.05 7.59
C LEU A 34 4.14 -14.16 6.36
N TRP A 35 3.49 -13.01 6.49
CA TRP A 35 3.63 -11.91 5.55
C TRP A 35 4.29 -10.73 6.24
N ILE A 36 5.41 -10.26 5.70
CA ILE A 36 6.15 -9.10 6.22
C ILE A 36 6.00 -7.94 5.25
N ASN A 37 5.43 -6.85 5.72
CA ASN A 37 5.41 -5.57 5.02
C ASN A 37 6.52 -4.68 5.56
N MET A 38 7.26 -4.08 4.66
CA MET A 38 8.26 -3.08 5.02
C MET A 38 7.66 -1.68 4.84
N THR A 39 7.70 -0.90 5.92
CA THR A 39 7.28 0.50 5.91
C THR A 39 8.47 1.38 6.28
N CYS A 40 8.43 2.12 7.33
CA CYS A 40 9.55 2.73 8.07
C CYS A 40 10.54 3.58 7.26
N TYR A 41 10.03 4.44 6.39
CA TYR A 41 10.83 5.49 5.73
C TYR A 41 12.05 4.98 4.93
N VAL A 42 12.05 3.73 4.53
CA VAL A 42 13.08 3.16 3.66
C VAL A 42 12.61 3.23 2.22
N HIS A 43 13.42 3.80 1.34
CA HIS A 43 13.07 3.88 -0.07
C HIS A 43 12.84 2.49 -0.67
N PRO A 44 11.78 2.29 -1.46
CA PRO A 44 11.53 1.03 -2.13
C PRO A 44 12.74 0.60 -2.96
N SER A 45 13.24 -0.59 -2.68
CA SER A 45 14.33 -1.22 -3.41
C SER A 45 14.01 -2.70 -3.58
N PRO A 46 14.26 -3.30 -4.76
CA PRO A 46 14.05 -4.73 -4.96
C PRO A 46 14.94 -5.60 -4.06
N TRP A 47 16.03 -5.05 -3.56
CA TRP A 47 16.92 -5.74 -2.62
C TRP A 47 16.19 -6.20 -1.34
N TRP A 48 15.23 -5.41 -0.84
CA TRP A 48 14.46 -5.75 0.35
C TRP A 48 13.55 -6.97 0.17
N LEU A 49 13.18 -7.30 -1.07
CA LEU A 49 12.34 -8.47 -1.35
C LEU A 49 13.00 -9.81 -1.00
N GLN A 50 14.29 -9.82 -0.67
CA GLN A 50 14.96 -10.98 -0.08
C GLN A 50 14.48 -11.25 1.36
N TYR A 51 13.96 -10.25 2.04
CA TYR A 51 13.61 -10.31 3.46
C TYR A 51 12.13 -10.09 3.73
N VAL A 52 11.44 -9.34 2.87
CA VAL A 52 10.04 -8.94 3.04
C VAL A 52 9.18 -9.40 1.87
N ASN A 53 7.88 -9.43 2.07
CA ASN A 53 6.91 -9.82 1.05
C ASN A 53 6.38 -8.62 0.26
N SER A 54 6.36 -7.45 0.88
CA SER A 54 5.88 -6.22 0.25
C SER A 54 6.55 -4.99 0.83
N ILE A 55 6.54 -3.92 0.06
CA ILE A 55 7.18 -2.65 0.38
C ILE A 55 6.18 -1.52 0.20
N TRP A 56 6.08 -0.66 1.20
CA TRP A 56 5.27 0.55 1.12
C TRP A 56 5.93 1.60 0.23
N LEU A 57 5.14 2.28 -0.60
CA LEU A 57 5.63 3.27 -1.58
C LEU A 57 6.17 4.56 -0.97
N GLN A 58 5.83 4.93 0.23
CA GLN A 58 6.40 5.99 1.06
C GLN A 58 6.42 7.43 0.52
N ASN A 59 6.01 7.70 -0.69
CA ASN A 59 6.16 9.01 -1.31
C ASN A 59 4.84 9.79 -1.37
N SER A 60 3.88 9.41 -0.56
CA SER A 60 2.57 10.04 -0.56
C SER A 60 2.08 10.26 0.86
N SER A 61 1.36 11.35 1.08
CA SER A 61 0.60 11.51 2.30
C SER A 61 -0.52 10.46 2.37
N ASP A 62 -0.96 10.14 3.58
CA ASP A 62 -2.08 9.21 3.80
C ASP A 62 -3.38 9.73 3.14
N ILE A 63 -3.48 11.04 3.02
CA ILE A 63 -4.59 11.74 2.37
C ILE A 63 -4.15 12.17 0.97
N GLY A 64 -4.01 11.29 0.05
CA GLY A 64 -3.40 11.49 -1.24
C GLY A 64 -3.99 12.57 -2.16
N PHE A 65 -3.95 13.83 -1.78
CA PHE A 65 -4.36 14.94 -2.65
C PHE A 65 -3.15 15.65 -3.27
N ALA A 66 -3.13 15.73 -4.58
CA ALA A 66 -2.26 16.67 -5.26
C ALA A 66 -2.93 18.05 -5.26
N ASP A 67 -2.25 19.05 -4.72
CA ASP A 67 -2.77 20.41 -4.59
C ASP A 67 -3.20 21.04 -5.92
N ASN A 68 -2.58 20.63 -7.02
CA ASN A 68 -2.89 21.11 -8.36
C ASN A 68 -4.18 20.53 -8.98
N LEU A 69 -4.89 19.68 -8.27
CA LEU A 69 -6.12 19.03 -8.75
C LEU A 69 -7.39 19.50 -8.01
N GLU A 70 -7.33 20.66 -7.39
CA GLU A 70 -8.44 21.19 -6.57
C GLU A 70 -9.78 21.32 -7.31
N HIS A 71 -9.77 21.50 -8.64
CA HIS A 71 -10.97 21.64 -9.45
C HIS A 71 -11.63 20.32 -9.83
N GLN A 72 -10.98 19.19 -9.55
CA GLN A 72 -11.55 17.87 -9.84
C GLN A 72 -12.40 17.37 -8.65
N PRO A 73 -13.40 16.52 -8.91
CA PRO A 73 -14.10 15.80 -7.85
C PRO A 73 -13.13 15.06 -6.94
N GLN A 74 -13.42 14.99 -5.66
CA GLN A 74 -12.53 14.43 -4.65
C GLN A 74 -12.06 13.01 -4.99
N LEU A 75 -12.95 12.15 -5.45
CA LEU A 75 -12.61 10.79 -5.85
C LEU A 75 -11.62 10.75 -7.03
N GLU A 76 -11.84 11.58 -8.04
CA GLU A 76 -10.95 11.65 -9.21
C GLU A 76 -9.55 12.16 -8.83
N ARG A 77 -9.46 13.12 -7.90
CA ARG A 77 -8.18 13.59 -7.36
C ARG A 77 -7.43 12.49 -6.64
N GLU A 78 -8.10 11.74 -5.79
CA GLU A 78 -7.52 10.63 -5.04
C GLU A 78 -6.99 9.55 -5.99
N ILE A 79 -7.79 9.12 -6.95
CA ILE A 79 -7.41 8.11 -7.95
C ILE A 79 -6.19 8.58 -8.75
N THR A 80 -6.25 9.80 -9.31
CA THR A 80 -5.18 10.37 -10.14
C THR A 80 -3.88 10.52 -9.36
N TYR A 81 -3.96 10.97 -8.14
CA TYR A 81 -2.79 11.11 -7.28
C TYR A 81 -2.13 9.75 -7.00
N ARG A 82 -2.89 8.75 -6.63
CA ARG A 82 -2.36 7.41 -6.33
C ARG A 82 -1.79 6.74 -7.59
N ASP A 83 -2.48 6.83 -8.70
CA ASP A 83 -1.99 6.30 -9.98
C ASP A 83 -0.68 6.97 -10.40
N GLY A 84 -0.58 8.28 -10.23
CA GLY A 84 0.66 9.01 -10.46
C GLY A 84 1.83 8.53 -9.59
N ARG A 85 1.57 8.19 -8.31
CA ARG A 85 2.59 7.66 -7.41
C ARG A 85 3.05 6.26 -7.81
N TYR A 86 2.13 5.38 -8.16
CA TYR A 86 2.48 4.06 -8.69
C TYR A 86 3.25 4.18 -10.00
N TYR A 87 2.77 5.00 -10.93
CA TYR A 87 3.46 5.25 -12.20
C TYR A 87 4.90 5.74 -11.98
N HIS A 88 5.09 6.72 -11.10
CA HIS A 88 6.41 7.22 -10.77
C HIS A 88 7.32 6.11 -10.24
N SER A 89 6.83 5.29 -9.34
CA SER A 89 7.61 4.21 -8.73
C SER A 89 7.92 3.08 -9.69
N LEU A 90 7.02 2.77 -10.63
CA LEU A 90 7.15 1.66 -11.56
C LEU A 90 7.91 2.04 -12.84
N CYS A 91 7.72 3.26 -13.35
CA CYS A 91 8.16 3.62 -14.69
C CYS A 91 9.37 4.58 -14.73
N THR A 92 9.57 5.38 -13.68
CA THR A 92 10.62 6.44 -13.73
C THR A 92 11.91 6.07 -13.00
N ARG A 93 11.95 4.95 -12.29
CA ARG A 93 13.14 4.50 -11.57
C ARG A 93 14.02 3.62 -12.43
N ALA A 94 15.31 3.61 -12.14
CA ALA A 94 16.29 2.77 -12.83
C ALA A 94 16.03 1.26 -12.62
N TRP A 95 15.37 0.88 -11.54
CA TRP A 95 14.92 -0.48 -11.28
C TRP A 95 13.41 -0.48 -11.06
N GLN A 96 12.76 -1.50 -11.56
CA GLN A 96 11.32 -1.66 -11.43
C GLN A 96 10.99 -2.74 -10.41
N ILE A 97 10.13 -2.42 -9.46
CA ILE A 97 9.56 -3.40 -8.55
C ILE A 97 8.17 -3.73 -9.08
N PRO A 98 7.86 -5.00 -9.38
CA PRO A 98 6.51 -5.36 -9.81
C PRO A 98 5.46 -4.90 -8.80
N GLN A 99 4.34 -4.38 -9.30
CA GLN A 99 3.30 -3.77 -8.47
C GLN A 99 2.76 -4.73 -7.41
N ARG A 100 2.75 -6.02 -7.67
CA ARG A 100 2.37 -7.07 -6.71
C ARG A 100 3.22 -7.12 -5.43
N TYR A 101 4.33 -6.42 -5.39
CA TYR A 101 5.19 -6.31 -4.21
C TYR A 101 5.12 -4.92 -3.56
N LEU A 102 4.34 -4.03 -4.13
CA LEU A 102 4.15 -2.67 -3.64
C LEU A 102 2.77 -2.51 -3.02
N TYR A 103 2.67 -1.66 -2.02
CA TYR A 103 1.38 -1.25 -1.48
C TYR A 103 1.44 0.20 -1.01
N ASN A 104 0.28 0.77 -0.81
CA ASN A 104 0.09 2.04 -0.18
C ASN A 104 -1.03 1.92 0.87
N HIS A 105 -1.18 2.92 1.74
CA HIS A 105 -2.31 2.99 2.67
C HIS A 105 -3.60 3.21 1.90
N GLU A 106 -4.22 2.13 1.48
CA GLU A 106 -5.45 2.15 0.67
C GLU A 106 -6.28 0.88 0.89
N PRO A 107 -7.60 0.99 0.80
CA PRO A 107 -8.41 2.22 0.69
C PRO A 107 -8.44 3.03 1.99
N ILE A 108 -8.44 4.36 1.88
CA ILE A 108 -8.64 5.28 3.00
C ILE A 108 -10.05 5.84 2.93
N TYR A 109 -10.85 5.59 3.95
CA TYR A 109 -12.17 6.15 4.11
C TYR A 109 -12.43 6.41 5.58
N GLY A 110 -12.09 7.60 6.04
CA GLY A 110 -12.09 7.94 7.45
C GLY A 110 -12.29 9.43 7.71
N THR A 111 -12.56 9.73 8.95
CA THR A 111 -12.80 11.10 9.43
C THR A 111 -11.57 11.98 9.29
N GLU A 112 -10.39 11.42 9.41
CA GLU A 112 -9.13 12.15 9.24
C GLU A 112 -8.95 12.63 7.80
N ALA A 113 -9.36 11.84 6.83
CA ALA A 113 -9.29 12.18 5.41
C ALA A 113 -10.37 13.18 5.00
N LYS A 114 -11.37 13.45 5.85
CA LYS A 114 -12.53 14.32 5.55
C LYS A 114 -13.25 13.95 4.24
N VAL A 115 -13.21 12.65 3.89
CA VAL A 115 -13.73 12.13 2.62
C VAL A 115 -15.11 11.57 2.86
N HIS A 116 -16.10 12.07 2.11
CA HIS A 116 -17.48 11.59 2.14
C HIS A 116 -17.87 11.10 0.76
N TYR A 117 -17.78 9.79 0.54
CA TYR A 117 -18.20 9.17 -0.71
C TYR A 117 -19.66 8.69 -0.62
N THR A 118 -20.40 8.87 -1.69
CA THR A 118 -21.64 8.12 -1.92
C THR A 118 -21.33 6.62 -1.97
N ASP A 119 -22.34 5.77 -1.94
CA ASP A 119 -22.12 4.32 -2.05
C ASP A 119 -21.50 3.94 -3.41
N GLU A 120 -21.90 4.63 -4.49
CA GLU A 120 -21.35 4.44 -5.84
C GLU A 120 -19.89 4.88 -5.95
N GLU A 121 -19.55 6.04 -5.40
CA GLU A 121 -18.18 6.55 -5.36
C GLU A 121 -17.28 5.62 -4.53
N PHE A 122 -17.78 5.11 -3.41
CA PHE A 122 -17.06 4.15 -2.58
C PHE A 122 -16.80 2.84 -3.31
N GLU A 123 -17.80 2.32 -4.05
CA GLU A 123 -17.63 1.13 -4.89
C GLU A 123 -16.58 1.35 -5.98
N LYS A 124 -16.68 2.49 -6.69
CA LYS A 124 -15.70 2.88 -7.72
C LYS A 124 -14.29 2.96 -7.16
N TYR A 125 -14.11 3.62 -6.02
CA TYR A 125 -12.81 3.75 -5.35
C TYR A 125 -12.20 2.39 -5.00
N LEU A 126 -12.99 1.48 -4.45
CA LEU A 126 -12.52 0.14 -4.11
C LEU A 126 -12.11 -0.68 -5.35
N TYR A 127 -12.84 -0.57 -6.46
CA TYR A 127 -12.44 -1.24 -7.70
C TYR A 127 -11.17 -0.67 -8.30
N PHE A 128 -10.98 0.65 -8.31
CA PHE A 128 -9.72 1.25 -8.73
C PHE A 128 -8.54 0.72 -7.90
N ASN A 129 -8.73 0.64 -6.62
CA ASN A 129 -7.74 0.10 -5.70
C ASN A 129 -7.41 -1.37 -5.99
N ALA A 130 -8.44 -2.19 -6.13
CA ALA A 130 -8.30 -3.61 -6.43
C ALA A 130 -7.61 -3.88 -7.78
N CYS A 131 -7.90 -3.06 -8.80
CA CYS A 131 -7.33 -3.19 -10.14
C CYS A 131 -5.83 -2.86 -10.22
N ARG A 132 -5.28 -2.16 -9.23
CA ARG A 132 -3.84 -1.87 -9.21
C ARG A 132 -2.97 -3.10 -9.02
N GLY A 133 -3.52 -4.21 -8.55
CA GLY A 133 -2.74 -5.44 -8.34
C GLY A 133 -1.68 -5.33 -7.26
N GLN A 134 -1.87 -4.41 -6.30
CA GLN A 134 -0.95 -4.19 -5.19
C GLN A 134 -0.85 -5.38 -4.25
N ALA A 135 0.22 -5.42 -3.46
CA ALA A 135 0.55 -6.54 -2.57
C ALA A 135 -0.53 -6.84 -1.53
N LEU A 136 -1.19 -5.82 -1.02
CA LEU A 136 -2.24 -5.93 -0.01
C LEU A 136 -3.16 -4.70 -0.04
N ASN A 137 -4.33 -4.85 0.55
CA ASN A 137 -5.21 -3.74 0.90
C ASN A 137 -5.07 -3.45 2.40
N GLU A 138 -4.59 -2.29 2.73
CA GLU A 138 -4.51 -1.82 4.10
C GLU A 138 -5.76 -0.97 4.40
N LEU A 139 -6.76 -1.59 5.03
CA LEU A 139 -8.10 -1.01 5.16
C LEU A 139 -8.15 0.08 6.24
N HIS A 140 -7.85 1.31 5.86
CA HIS A 140 -8.02 2.49 6.72
C HIS A 140 -9.47 2.99 6.66
N LEU A 141 -10.37 2.25 7.30
CA LEU A 141 -11.81 2.51 7.25
C LEU A 141 -12.32 2.92 8.63
N SER A 142 -12.90 4.11 8.74
CA SER A 142 -13.58 4.53 9.96
C SER A 142 -14.92 3.81 10.08
N TYR A 143 -15.08 3.04 11.14
CA TYR A 143 -16.31 2.29 11.41
C TYR A 143 -17.56 3.19 11.42
N THR A 144 -17.43 4.40 11.95
CA THR A 144 -18.53 5.37 12.05
C THR A 144 -19.03 5.91 10.70
N MET A 145 -18.20 5.82 9.67
CA MET A 145 -18.54 6.26 8.30
C MET A 145 -19.06 5.11 7.43
N MET A 146 -18.94 3.87 7.90
CA MET A 146 -19.39 2.69 7.19
C MET A 146 -20.85 2.38 7.51
N ASN A 147 -21.68 2.30 6.48
CA ASN A 147 -23.05 1.81 6.57
C ASN A 147 -23.15 0.35 6.08
N LYS A 148 -24.33 -0.26 6.22
CA LYS A 148 -24.58 -1.65 5.79
C LYS A 148 -24.29 -1.87 4.31
N THR A 149 -24.59 -0.89 3.46
CA THR A 149 -24.35 -0.95 2.02
C THR A 149 -22.85 -0.94 1.72
N LYS A 150 -22.09 -0.03 2.33
CA LYS A 150 -20.63 0.04 2.16
C LYS A 150 -19.91 -1.23 2.62
N TRP A 151 -20.35 -1.85 3.71
CA TRP A 151 -19.82 -3.14 4.12
C TRP A 151 -20.07 -4.26 3.10
N ARG A 152 -21.26 -4.27 2.46
CA ARG A 152 -21.55 -5.23 1.40
C ARG A 152 -20.70 -4.97 0.14
N ILE A 153 -20.54 -3.70 -0.23
CA ILE A 153 -19.69 -3.30 -1.36
C ILE A 153 -18.25 -3.76 -1.11
N LEU A 154 -17.68 -3.47 0.06
CA LEU A 154 -16.34 -3.91 0.43
C LEU A 154 -16.19 -5.43 0.29
N SER A 155 -17.12 -6.20 0.87
CA SER A 155 -17.11 -7.66 0.76
C SER A 155 -17.16 -8.13 -0.68
N LYS A 156 -18.02 -7.55 -1.50
CA LYS A 156 -18.16 -7.85 -2.93
C LYS A 156 -16.85 -7.61 -3.69
N VAL A 157 -16.24 -6.44 -3.48
CA VAL A 157 -15.00 -6.08 -4.19
C VAL A 157 -13.82 -6.96 -3.73
N VAL A 158 -13.70 -7.24 -2.44
CA VAL A 158 -12.66 -8.14 -1.93
C VAL A 158 -12.82 -9.57 -2.50
N GLN A 159 -14.04 -10.08 -2.60
CA GLN A 159 -14.29 -11.38 -3.22
C GLN A 159 -13.95 -11.37 -4.71
N TRP A 160 -14.33 -10.31 -5.43
CA TRP A 160 -13.99 -10.12 -6.83
C TRP A 160 -12.47 -10.06 -7.03
N GLN A 161 -11.76 -9.29 -6.21
CA GLN A 161 -10.30 -9.20 -6.25
C GLN A 161 -9.65 -10.58 -6.03
N LYS A 162 -10.11 -11.35 -5.05
CA LYS A 162 -9.62 -12.71 -4.80
C LYS A 162 -9.84 -13.64 -5.99
N SER A 163 -11.00 -13.55 -6.63
CA SER A 163 -11.33 -14.40 -7.78
C SER A 163 -10.52 -14.06 -9.04
N ASN A 164 -9.98 -12.85 -9.13
CA ASN A 164 -9.18 -12.36 -10.25
C ASN A 164 -7.71 -12.15 -9.88
N PHE A 165 -7.29 -12.66 -8.75
CA PHE A 165 -5.99 -12.36 -8.15
C PHE A 165 -4.80 -12.67 -9.08
N ASP A 166 -4.83 -13.79 -9.77
CA ASP A 166 -3.76 -14.21 -10.68
C ASP A 166 -3.64 -13.28 -11.90
N ILE A 167 -4.76 -12.70 -12.34
CA ILE A 167 -4.77 -11.74 -13.45
C ILE A 167 -4.26 -10.38 -12.99
N LEU A 168 -4.73 -9.92 -11.85
CA LEU A 168 -4.44 -8.58 -11.33
C LEU A 168 -2.97 -8.41 -10.90
N ARG A 169 -2.27 -9.49 -10.60
CA ARG A 169 -0.88 -9.48 -10.11
C ARG A 169 0.17 -9.81 -11.16
N ASN A 170 -0.23 -10.07 -12.38
CA ASN A 170 0.68 -10.30 -13.50
C ASN A 170 0.93 -8.97 -14.28
#